data_89ff614fb18437febdc48e7d58815850
#
_entry.id   89ff614fb18437febdc48e7d58815850
#
_cell.length_a   1.000
_cell.length_b   1.000
_cell.length_c   1.000
_cell.angle_alpha   90.00
_cell.angle_beta   90.00
_cell.angle_gamma   90.00
#
_symmetry.space_group_name_H-M   'P 1'
#
loop_
_entity.id
_entity.type
_entity.pdbx_description
1 polymer ?
#
loop_
_entity_poly.entity_id
_entity_poly.type
_entity_poly.pdbx_seq_one_letter_code
_entity_poly.pdbx_strand_id
1 'polypeptide(L)'
;MLKVLYDDGVDLSGGEKQKMALARALYKNAPVVVLDEPTAALDALAEYRLYQSFDGMIGEKSAVYISHRLSSTRFCDTIAMFKGGEMVEYGTHDELLKKDGAYAEMFRVQAQYYIEDGAEYVPAEEGGVVRE
;
A
#
# COMPACT_ATOMS: atom_id res chain seq x y z
N MET A 1 -14.03 25.00 2.48
CA MET A 1 -14.53 24.84 1.13
C MET A 1 -13.38 24.69 0.17
N LEU A 2 -13.43 23.81 -0.85
CA LEU A 2 -12.29 23.58 -1.75
C LEU A 2 -12.17 24.70 -2.77
N LYS A 3 -10.94 25.17 -3.04
CA LYS A 3 -10.62 26.26 -3.97
C LYS A 3 -11.14 26.06 -5.40
N VAL A 4 -11.39 24.80 -5.80
CA VAL A 4 -11.97 24.45 -7.12
C VAL A 4 -13.38 24.99 -7.30
N LEU A 5 -14.10 25.29 -6.23
CA LEU A 5 -15.49 25.78 -6.27
C LEU A 5 -15.64 27.24 -5.83
N TYR A 6 -14.65 27.80 -5.13
CA TYR A 6 -14.70 29.15 -4.56
C TYR A 6 -13.29 29.78 -4.53
N ASP A 7 -13.16 31.03 -4.92
CA ASP A 7 -11.88 31.75 -4.98
C ASP A 7 -11.20 31.90 -3.60
N ASP A 8 -11.97 31.85 -2.52
CA ASP A 8 -11.52 31.89 -1.12
C ASP A 8 -11.41 30.50 -0.48
N GLY A 9 -11.50 29.44 -1.27
CA GLY A 9 -11.41 28.05 -0.80
C GLY A 9 -9.99 27.66 -0.40
N VAL A 10 -9.90 26.65 0.48
CA VAL A 10 -8.62 26.06 0.91
C VAL A 10 -8.09 25.12 -0.18
N ASP A 11 -6.84 25.34 -0.58
CA ASP A 11 -6.12 24.39 -1.44
C ASP A 11 -5.42 23.34 -0.58
N LEU A 12 -5.86 22.09 -0.71
CA LEU A 12 -5.29 20.97 0.03
C LEU A 12 -3.93 20.58 -0.55
N SER A 13 -3.00 20.22 0.32
CA SER A 13 -1.75 19.56 -0.07
C SER A 13 -2.02 18.24 -0.81
N GLY A 14 -1.04 17.73 -1.55
CA GLY A 14 -1.16 16.44 -2.26
C GLY A 14 -1.57 15.30 -1.33
N GLY A 15 -0.95 15.20 -0.16
CA GLY A 15 -1.27 14.18 0.84
C GLY A 15 -2.68 14.33 1.44
N GLU A 16 -3.17 15.56 1.63
CA GLU A 16 -4.54 15.80 2.11
C GLU A 16 -5.59 15.43 1.04
N LYS A 17 -5.31 15.77 -0.23
CA LYS A 17 -6.16 15.34 -1.37
C LYS A 17 -6.27 13.84 -1.44
N GLN A 18 -5.16 13.11 -1.23
CA GLN A 18 -5.11 11.65 -1.23
C GLN A 18 -5.91 11.05 -0.07
N LYS A 19 -5.75 11.58 1.16
CA LYS A 19 -6.55 11.17 2.33
C LYS A 19 -8.04 11.42 2.12
N MET A 20 -8.41 12.53 1.50
CA MET A 20 -9.81 12.85 1.17
C MET A 20 -10.39 11.89 0.14
N ALA A 21 -9.63 11.54 -0.91
CA ALA A 21 -10.07 10.57 -1.91
C ALA A 21 -10.32 9.20 -1.27
N LEU A 22 -9.46 8.80 -0.36
CA LEU A 22 -9.56 7.59 0.41
C LEU A 22 -10.78 7.57 1.33
N ALA A 23 -10.97 8.63 2.12
CA ALA A 23 -12.15 8.78 2.98
C ALA A 23 -13.45 8.68 2.18
N ARG A 24 -13.49 9.23 0.95
CA ARG A 24 -14.63 9.11 0.04
C ARG A 24 -14.88 7.67 -0.40
N ALA A 25 -13.81 6.93 -0.75
CA ALA A 25 -13.92 5.53 -1.13
C ALA A 25 -14.49 4.67 0.01
N LEU A 26 -13.99 4.88 1.23
CA LEU A 26 -14.48 4.19 2.43
C LEU A 26 -15.93 4.58 2.80
N TYR A 27 -16.26 5.87 2.71
CA TYR A 27 -17.61 6.38 2.99
C TYR A 27 -18.66 5.77 2.06
N LYS A 28 -18.29 5.51 0.80
CA LYS A 28 -19.18 4.87 -0.19
C LYS A 28 -19.63 3.47 0.25
N ASN A 29 -18.88 2.84 1.13
CA ASN A 29 -19.15 1.52 1.71
C ASN A 29 -19.43 0.41 0.66
N ALA A 30 -18.74 0.47 -0.48
CA ALA A 30 -18.87 -0.53 -1.54
C ALA A 30 -18.27 -1.88 -1.10
N PRO A 31 -18.79 -3.02 -1.60
CA PRO A 31 -18.26 -4.35 -1.27
C PRO A 31 -16.85 -4.59 -1.81
N VAL A 32 -16.46 -3.86 -2.86
CA VAL A 32 -15.12 -3.89 -3.46
C VAL A 32 -14.53 -2.50 -3.46
N VAL A 33 -13.29 -2.36 -2.98
CA VAL A 33 -12.52 -1.11 -2.97
C VAL A 33 -11.30 -1.28 -3.86
N VAL A 34 -11.10 -0.36 -4.81
CA VAL A 34 -9.89 -0.34 -5.65
C VAL A 34 -9.08 0.89 -5.28
N LEU A 35 -7.81 0.70 -4.94
CA LEU A 35 -6.87 1.72 -4.51
C LEU A 35 -5.68 1.71 -5.47
N ASP A 36 -5.60 2.77 -6.27
CA ASP A 36 -4.52 2.96 -7.25
C ASP A 36 -3.51 3.96 -6.67
N GLU A 37 -2.28 3.48 -6.44
CA GLU A 37 -1.17 4.23 -5.84
C GLU A 37 -1.58 5.05 -4.59
N PRO A 38 -2.28 4.46 -3.60
CA PRO A 38 -2.93 5.21 -2.52
C PRO A 38 -1.92 5.90 -1.58
N THR A 39 -0.64 5.61 -1.69
CA THR A 39 0.43 6.08 -0.80
C THR A 39 1.54 6.83 -1.52
N ALA A 40 1.37 7.16 -2.81
CA ALA A 40 2.43 7.76 -3.65
C ALA A 40 3.07 9.04 -3.05
N ALA A 41 2.32 9.81 -2.25
CA ALA A 41 2.79 11.05 -1.62
C ALA A 41 3.27 10.86 -0.17
N LEU A 42 3.33 9.63 0.34
CA LEU A 42 3.69 9.34 1.73
C LEU A 42 5.13 8.79 1.83
N ASP A 43 5.79 9.10 2.95
CA ASP A 43 7.00 8.39 3.37
C ASP A 43 6.68 6.95 3.83
N ALA A 44 7.71 6.11 3.95
CA ALA A 44 7.57 4.69 4.24
C ALA A 44 6.84 4.39 5.57
N LEU A 45 7.08 5.20 6.60
CA LEU A 45 6.46 5.03 7.91
C LEU A 45 4.98 5.43 7.89
N ALA A 46 4.67 6.55 7.23
CA ALA A 46 3.28 7.01 7.07
C ALA A 46 2.49 6.03 6.20
N GLU A 47 3.11 5.47 5.17
CA GLU A 47 2.56 4.42 4.32
C GLU A 47 2.20 3.17 5.14
N TYR A 48 3.14 2.65 5.91
CA TYR A 48 2.93 1.47 6.76
C TYR A 48 1.75 1.67 7.74
N ARG A 49 1.72 2.82 8.43
CA ARG A 49 0.63 3.16 9.36
C ARG A 49 -0.73 3.26 8.65
N LEU A 50 -0.73 3.77 7.43
CA LEU A 50 -1.95 3.88 6.63
C LEU A 50 -2.49 2.50 6.25
N TYR A 51 -1.63 1.57 5.79
CA TYR A 51 -2.05 0.20 5.48
C TYR A 51 -2.56 -0.55 6.71
N GLN A 52 -1.92 -0.41 7.87
CA GLN A 52 -2.43 -0.97 9.13
C GLN A 52 -3.83 -0.44 9.47
N SER A 53 -4.06 0.87 9.23
CA SER A 53 -5.37 1.48 9.44
C SER A 53 -6.40 0.98 8.42
N PHE A 54 -5.98 0.69 7.20
CA PHE A 54 -6.86 0.17 6.15
C PHE A 54 -7.40 -1.21 6.45
N ASP A 55 -6.57 -2.10 6.94
CA ASP A 55 -6.97 -3.46 7.30
C ASP A 55 -8.18 -3.43 8.26
N GLY A 56 -8.11 -2.59 9.29
CA GLY A 56 -9.21 -2.37 10.22
C GLY A 56 -10.47 -1.70 9.61
N MET A 57 -10.32 -0.87 8.57
CA MET A 57 -11.43 -0.14 7.94
C MET A 57 -12.09 -0.92 6.78
N ILE A 58 -11.33 -1.76 6.10
CA ILE A 58 -11.82 -2.59 5.00
C ILE A 58 -12.68 -3.73 5.57
N GLY A 59 -12.28 -4.32 6.71
CA GLY A 59 -13.02 -5.39 7.35
C GLY A 59 -13.24 -6.58 6.41
N GLU A 60 -14.49 -7.02 6.22
CA GLU A 60 -14.86 -8.17 5.37
C GLU A 60 -14.99 -7.83 3.86
N LYS A 61 -14.58 -6.62 3.43
CA LYS A 61 -14.67 -6.22 2.02
C LYS A 61 -13.48 -6.73 1.23
N SER A 62 -13.66 -6.88 -0.07
CA SER A 62 -12.55 -7.15 -0.99
C SER A 62 -11.84 -5.84 -1.34
N ALA A 63 -10.51 -5.84 -1.26
CA ALA A 63 -9.68 -4.72 -1.66
C ALA A 63 -8.70 -5.11 -2.76
N VAL A 64 -8.55 -4.26 -3.76
CA VAL A 64 -7.54 -4.37 -4.81
C VAL A 64 -6.58 -3.19 -4.67
N TYR A 65 -5.32 -3.48 -4.43
CA TYR A 65 -4.25 -2.49 -4.37
C TYR A 65 -3.45 -2.54 -5.67
N ILE A 66 -3.30 -1.39 -6.33
CA ILE A 66 -2.40 -1.23 -7.46
C ILE A 66 -1.24 -0.39 -6.96
N SER A 67 -0.04 -0.95 -6.94
CA SER A 67 1.14 -0.25 -6.45
C SER A 67 2.41 -0.82 -7.09
N HIS A 68 3.41 0.03 -7.24
CA HIS A 68 4.79 -0.36 -7.55
C HIS A 68 5.66 -0.45 -6.28
N ARG A 69 5.10 -0.17 -5.10
CA ARG A 69 5.76 -0.25 -3.79
C ARG A 69 5.45 -1.58 -3.12
N LEU A 70 6.51 -2.29 -2.73
CA LEU A 70 6.37 -3.62 -2.14
C LEU A 70 5.96 -3.61 -0.67
N SER A 71 6.07 -2.46 0.01
CA SER A 71 5.56 -2.29 1.39
C SER A 71 4.09 -2.66 1.53
N SER A 72 3.29 -2.40 0.48
CA SER A 72 1.86 -2.73 0.46
C SER A 72 1.56 -4.22 0.29
N THR A 73 2.47 -4.99 -0.33
CA THR A 73 2.21 -6.39 -0.68
C THR A 73 2.09 -7.31 0.52
N ARG A 74 2.69 -6.94 1.67
CA ARG A 74 2.61 -7.71 2.93
C ARG A 74 1.22 -7.71 3.57
N PHE A 75 0.37 -6.75 3.19
CA PHE A 75 -1.01 -6.62 3.67
C PHE A 75 -2.01 -7.28 2.72
N CYS A 76 -1.54 -7.93 1.65
CA CYS A 76 -2.39 -8.57 0.66
C CYS A 76 -2.38 -10.09 0.84
N ASP A 77 -3.56 -10.72 0.75
CA ASP A 77 -3.70 -12.18 0.76
C ASP A 77 -3.03 -12.80 -0.46
N THR A 78 -3.16 -12.15 -1.61
CA THR A 78 -2.57 -12.60 -2.88
C THR A 78 -2.05 -11.42 -3.70
N ILE A 79 -1.02 -11.70 -4.49
CA ILE A 79 -0.31 -10.74 -5.32
C ILE A 79 -0.34 -11.23 -6.76
N ALA A 80 -0.71 -10.35 -7.68
CA ALA A 80 -0.59 -10.55 -9.12
C ALA A 80 0.47 -9.60 -9.67
N MET A 81 1.56 -10.13 -10.21
CA MET A 81 2.62 -9.34 -10.82
C MET A 81 2.45 -9.26 -12.33
N PHE A 82 2.46 -8.05 -12.86
CA PHE A 82 2.36 -7.78 -14.29
C PHE A 82 3.68 -7.25 -14.85
N LYS A 83 4.06 -7.74 -16.04
CA LYS A 83 5.20 -7.27 -16.81
C LYS A 83 4.86 -7.29 -18.28
N GLY A 84 5.06 -6.15 -18.97
CA GLY A 84 4.74 -6.06 -20.41
C GLY A 84 3.26 -6.25 -20.75
N GLY A 85 2.35 -5.99 -19.81
CA GLY A 85 0.90 -6.18 -20.01
C GLY A 85 0.40 -7.60 -19.72
N GLU A 86 1.28 -8.52 -19.34
CA GLU A 86 0.95 -9.91 -19.02
C GLU A 86 1.15 -10.18 -17.53
N MET A 87 0.29 -11.01 -16.94
CA MET A 87 0.46 -11.51 -15.57
C MET A 87 1.54 -12.60 -15.59
N VAL A 88 2.72 -12.28 -15.02
CA VAL A 88 3.89 -13.17 -15.02
C VAL A 88 3.98 -14.02 -13.76
N GLU A 89 3.46 -13.54 -12.62
CA GLU A 89 3.47 -14.25 -11.35
C GLU A 89 2.17 -13.98 -10.57
N TYR A 90 1.74 -15.01 -9.82
CA TYR A 90 0.57 -14.96 -8.94
C TYR A 90 0.79 -15.85 -7.74
N GLY A 91 0.44 -15.40 -6.54
CA GLY A 91 0.56 -16.15 -5.30
C GLY A 91 0.61 -15.25 -4.07
N THR A 92 0.84 -15.84 -2.93
CA THR A 92 1.12 -15.12 -1.67
C THR A 92 2.52 -14.52 -1.67
N HIS A 93 2.78 -13.57 -0.78
CA HIS A 93 4.11 -12.98 -0.60
C HIS A 93 5.21 -14.07 -0.43
N ASP A 94 4.98 -15.01 0.46
CA ASP A 94 5.95 -16.07 0.78
C ASP A 94 6.17 -17.03 -0.37
N GLU A 95 5.12 -17.40 -1.10
CA GLU A 95 5.23 -18.25 -2.28
C GLU A 95 6.05 -17.59 -3.38
N LEU A 96 5.81 -16.30 -3.62
CA LEU A 96 6.53 -15.55 -4.65
C LEU A 96 8.00 -15.32 -4.28
N LEU A 97 8.32 -15.09 -3.01
CA LEU A 97 9.71 -15.03 -2.54
C LEU A 97 10.43 -16.38 -2.71
N LYS A 98 9.78 -17.50 -2.35
CA LYS A 98 10.34 -18.86 -2.51
C LYS A 98 10.55 -19.24 -3.97
N LYS A 99 9.69 -18.74 -4.86
CA LYS A 99 9.80 -18.96 -6.30
C LYS A 99 11.05 -18.31 -6.90
N ASP A 100 11.60 -17.29 -6.23
CA ASP A 100 12.81 -16.55 -6.62
C ASP A 100 12.73 -15.97 -8.04
N GLY A 101 11.54 -15.51 -8.43
CA GLY A 101 11.24 -14.94 -9.74
C GLY A 101 11.34 -13.41 -9.77
N ALA A 102 10.60 -12.81 -10.70
CA ALA A 102 10.60 -11.36 -10.92
C ALA A 102 10.10 -10.57 -9.69
N TYR A 103 9.14 -11.12 -8.94
CA TYR A 103 8.68 -10.53 -7.69
C TYR A 103 9.79 -10.48 -6.63
N ALA A 104 10.49 -11.60 -6.41
CA ALA A 104 11.57 -11.69 -5.44
C ALA A 104 12.75 -10.78 -5.80
N GLU A 105 13.09 -10.67 -7.09
CA GLU A 105 14.10 -9.73 -7.58
C GLU A 105 13.72 -8.27 -7.27
N MET A 106 12.49 -7.87 -7.62
CA MET A 106 11.99 -6.53 -7.35
C MET A 106 11.95 -6.24 -5.83
N PHE A 107 11.55 -7.23 -5.02
CA PHE A 107 11.52 -7.09 -3.57
C PHE A 107 12.90 -6.85 -2.99
N ARG A 108 13.93 -7.61 -3.42
CA ARG A 108 15.32 -7.42 -2.97
C ARG A 108 15.87 -6.04 -3.34
N VAL A 109 15.62 -5.59 -4.55
CA VAL A 109 16.06 -4.26 -5.00
C VAL A 109 15.43 -3.16 -4.15
N GLN A 110 14.12 -3.20 -3.92
CA GLN A 110 13.47 -2.19 -3.09
C GLN A 110 13.90 -2.26 -1.62
N ALA A 111 14.09 -3.45 -1.07
CA ALA A 111 14.57 -3.62 0.31
C ALA A 111 15.96 -3.00 0.51
N GLN A 112 16.86 -3.08 -0.47
CA GLN A 112 18.18 -2.43 -0.40
C GLN A 112 18.07 -0.91 -0.33
N TYR A 113 17.20 -0.29 -1.13
CA TYR A 113 16.97 1.16 -1.06
C TYR A 113 16.44 1.62 0.31
N TYR A 114 15.58 0.84 0.96
CA TYR A 114 15.08 1.16 2.29
C TYR A 114 16.18 1.09 3.38
N ILE A 115 17.16 0.20 3.24
CA ILE A 115 18.29 0.07 4.17
C ILE A 115 19.28 1.24 3.97
N GLU A 116 19.56 1.63 2.75
CA GLU A 116 20.47 2.72 2.41
C GLU A 116 19.93 4.11 2.83
N ASP A 117 18.60 4.32 2.78
CA ASP A 117 17.94 5.54 3.24
C ASP A 117 17.79 5.64 4.78
N GLY A 118 18.36 4.69 5.56
CA GLY A 118 18.35 4.71 7.02
C GLY A 118 17.01 4.33 7.65
N ALA A 119 16.08 3.82 6.89
CA ALA A 119 14.89 3.17 7.42
C ALA A 119 15.26 1.74 7.83
N GLU A 120 15.33 1.50 9.13
CA GLU A 120 15.59 0.16 9.67
C GLU A 120 14.47 -0.78 9.19
N TYR A 121 14.77 -1.64 8.21
CA TYR A 121 13.88 -2.71 7.80
C TYR A 121 13.81 -3.72 8.95
N VAL A 122 12.72 -3.69 9.70
CA VAL A 122 12.40 -4.73 10.69
C VAL A 122 11.64 -5.85 9.96
N PRO A 123 12.28 -7.00 9.68
CA PRO A 123 11.53 -8.17 9.22
C PRO A 123 10.56 -8.53 10.34
N ALA A 124 9.28 -8.70 10.01
CA ALA A 124 8.32 -9.22 10.97
C ALA A 124 8.72 -10.65 11.30
N GLU A 125 9.40 -10.84 12.44
CA GLU A 125 9.51 -12.15 13.05
C GLU A 125 8.13 -12.61 13.48
N GLU A 126 7.91 -13.89 13.37
CA GLU A 126 6.70 -14.60 13.72
C GLU A 126 6.20 -14.18 15.11
N GLY A 127 4.94 -13.73 15.17
CA GLY A 127 4.11 -13.78 16.37
C GLY A 127 4.65 -13.10 17.62
N GLY A 128 4.94 -11.81 17.59
CA GLY A 128 5.24 -11.02 18.76
C GLY A 128 4.12 -10.04 19.10
N VAL A 129 3.27 -10.38 20.06
CA VAL A 129 2.38 -9.46 20.76
C VAL A 129 3.25 -8.41 21.44
N VAL A 130 3.24 -7.18 20.96
CA VAL A 130 3.81 -6.06 21.73
C VAL A 130 2.83 -5.77 22.86
N ARG A 131 3.21 -6.16 24.07
CA ARG A 131 2.60 -5.65 25.31
C ARG A 131 3.28 -4.34 25.66
N GLU A 132 2.40 -3.32 25.86
CA GLU A 132 2.56 -2.04 26.57
C GLU A 132 3.92 -1.36 26.56
#